data_76c3dece9ce6f0cd79312bfba9ff7a1d
#
_entry.id   76c3dece9ce6f0cd79312bfba9ff7a1d
#
_cell.length_a   1.000
_cell.length_b   1.000
_cell.length_c   1.000
_cell.angle_alpha   90.00
_cell.angle_beta   90.00
_cell.angle_gamma   90.00
#
_symmetry.space_group_name_H-M   'P 1'
#
loop_
_entity.id
_entity.type
_entity.pdbx_description
1 polymer ?
#
loop_
_entity_poly.entity_id
_entity_poly.type
_entity_poly.pdbx_seq_one_letter_code
_entity_poly.pdbx_strand_id
1 'polypeptide(L)'
;EKQIAKLIRNRAKNIVSKSKFNDSKDLNFLKNVLGPKKFFRDKYENNLVAGVVTGLAWTSVGGEILFIESSISEGKGTMSITGNLGKIMKESATIALEFIKSNSSLLGINKKVDYSKYNIHIHVPEGATPKDGPSAGITILTSLVSLFTQKRVKKNIAMTGEITLRGKVLPVGGIKEKILAAKRANIKEIILSSYNKKDIDVINIKYLKGLKFIYVDSMAEVINNALTNRKVINSKLI
;
A
#
# COMPACT_ATOMS: atom_id res chain seq x y z
N GLU A 1 -12.10 -21.30 9.59
CA GLU A 1 -12.60 -22.62 10.01
C GLU A 1 -11.82 -23.17 11.21
N LYS A 2 -10.48 -23.37 11.13
CA LYS A 2 -9.64 -23.92 12.23
C LYS A 2 -9.79 -23.19 13.57
N GLN A 3 -9.92 -21.86 13.58
CA GLN A 3 -10.09 -21.08 14.81
C GLN A 3 -11.46 -21.30 15.45
N ILE A 4 -12.52 -21.40 14.64
CA ILE A 4 -13.87 -21.70 15.11
C ILE A 4 -13.91 -23.11 15.70
N ALA A 5 -13.30 -24.09 15.04
CA ALA A 5 -13.20 -25.45 15.54
C ALA A 5 -12.46 -25.52 16.90
N LYS A 6 -11.43 -24.70 17.11
CA LYS A 6 -10.71 -24.61 18.40
C LYS A 6 -11.60 -24.06 19.52
N LEU A 7 -12.42 -23.04 19.22
CA LEU A 7 -13.39 -22.51 20.19
C LEU A 7 -14.46 -23.53 20.55
N ILE A 8 -15.00 -24.24 19.55
CA ILE A 8 -16.01 -25.28 19.77
C ILE A 8 -15.45 -26.44 20.63
N ARG A 9 -14.24 -26.91 20.32
CA ARG A 9 -13.57 -27.95 21.13
C ARG A 9 -13.31 -27.50 22.57
N ASN A 10 -12.91 -26.25 22.78
CA ASN A 10 -12.74 -25.70 24.13
C ASN A 10 -14.08 -25.71 24.90
N ARG A 11 -15.17 -25.32 24.23
CA ARG A 11 -16.51 -25.35 24.84
C ARG A 11 -16.94 -26.76 25.19
N ALA A 12 -16.79 -27.73 24.30
CA ALA A 12 -17.10 -29.14 24.54
C ALA A 12 -16.30 -29.68 25.73
N LYS A 13 -14.99 -29.39 25.82
CA LYS A 13 -14.16 -29.75 26.97
C LYS A 13 -14.71 -29.20 28.27
N ASN A 14 -15.10 -27.92 28.32
CA ASN A 14 -15.61 -27.27 29.53
C ASN A 14 -16.95 -27.88 29.98
N ILE A 15 -17.84 -28.29 29.06
CA ILE A 15 -19.10 -28.96 29.37
C ILE A 15 -18.82 -30.32 30.00
N VAL A 16 -17.95 -31.13 29.41
CA VAL A 16 -17.61 -32.48 29.94
C VAL A 16 -16.92 -32.39 31.30
N SER A 17 -16.04 -31.40 31.51
CA SER A 17 -15.33 -31.20 32.78
C SER A 17 -16.18 -30.52 33.87
N LYS A 18 -17.46 -30.21 33.60
CA LYS A 18 -18.35 -29.47 34.52
C LYS A 18 -17.75 -28.18 35.09
N SER A 19 -16.78 -27.58 34.35
CA SER A 19 -16.16 -26.31 34.75
C SER A 19 -17.13 -25.15 34.54
N LYS A 20 -17.12 -24.15 35.44
CA LYS A 20 -17.89 -22.92 35.27
C LYS A 20 -17.55 -22.28 33.95
N PHE A 21 -18.50 -22.25 33.02
CA PHE A 21 -18.35 -21.65 31.72
C PHE A 21 -18.86 -20.23 31.78
N ASN A 22 -17.96 -19.27 31.50
CA ASN A 22 -18.35 -17.89 31.30
C ASN A 22 -18.61 -17.69 29.79
N ASP A 23 -19.88 -17.50 29.42
CA ASP A 23 -20.33 -17.31 28.03
C ASP A 23 -19.96 -15.93 27.47
N SER A 24 -19.03 -15.23 28.15
CA SER A 24 -18.57 -13.91 27.70
C SER A 24 -17.88 -14.05 26.34
N LYS A 25 -18.42 -13.36 25.34
CA LYS A 25 -17.80 -13.16 24.02
C LYS A 25 -16.65 -12.15 24.10
N ASP A 26 -15.93 -12.14 25.21
CA ASP A 26 -14.90 -11.21 25.58
C ASP A 26 -13.61 -11.49 24.80
N LEU A 27 -12.89 -10.44 24.46
CA LEU A 27 -11.57 -10.52 23.83
C LEU A 27 -10.55 -11.30 24.67
N ASN A 28 -10.69 -11.28 26.00
CA ASN A 28 -9.84 -12.05 26.91
C ASN A 28 -10.10 -13.56 26.78
N PHE A 29 -11.34 -13.98 26.67
CA PHE A 29 -11.69 -15.38 26.39
C PHE A 29 -11.09 -15.83 25.05
N LEU A 30 -11.21 -15.01 23.99
CA LEU A 30 -10.62 -15.33 22.70
C LEU A 30 -9.08 -15.46 22.77
N LYS A 31 -8.41 -14.56 23.51
CA LYS A 31 -6.96 -14.65 23.72
C LYS A 31 -6.55 -15.91 24.47
N ASN A 32 -7.31 -16.30 25.51
CA ASN A 32 -7.02 -17.49 26.31
C ASN A 32 -7.18 -18.78 25.50
N VAL A 33 -8.20 -18.85 24.63
CA VAL A 33 -8.48 -20.07 23.85
C VAL A 33 -7.65 -20.12 22.57
N LEU A 34 -7.51 -19.01 21.85
CA LEU A 34 -6.86 -18.94 20.53
C LEU A 34 -5.38 -18.59 20.62
N GLY A 35 -4.94 -18.02 21.73
CA GLY A 35 -3.62 -17.43 21.92
C GLY A 35 -3.56 -15.93 21.53
N PRO A 36 -2.38 -15.31 21.63
CA PRO A 36 -2.20 -13.91 21.25
C PRO A 36 -2.52 -13.69 19.77
N LYS A 37 -2.86 -12.45 19.42
CA LYS A 37 -3.08 -12.08 18.03
C LYS A 37 -1.82 -12.37 17.20
N LYS A 38 -1.96 -13.21 16.18
CA LYS A 38 -0.86 -13.56 15.26
C LYS A 38 -0.59 -12.47 14.23
N PHE A 39 -1.61 -11.67 13.91
CA PHE A 39 -1.52 -10.60 12.93
C PHE A 39 -1.84 -9.29 13.62
N PHE A 40 -0.92 -8.34 13.54
CA PHE A 40 -1.20 -6.96 13.89
C PHE A 40 -1.94 -6.35 12.71
N ARG A 41 -3.02 -5.61 12.95
CA ARG A 41 -3.62 -4.80 11.89
C ARG A 41 -2.63 -3.70 11.57
N ASP A 42 -2.29 -3.59 10.29
CA ASP A 42 -1.53 -2.47 9.79
C ASP A 42 -2.26 -1.19 10.20
N LYS A 43 -1.60 -0.42 11.04
CA LYS A 43 -2.05 0.93 11.32
C LYS A 43 -1.39 1.81 10.29
N TYR A 44 -2.20 2.60 9.59
CA TYR A 44 -1.68 3.68 8.79
C TYR A 44 -0.83 4.58 9.70
N GLU A 45 0.47 4.56 9.50
CA GLU A 45 1.39 5.49 10.13
C GLU A 45 1.50 6.73 9.24
N ASN A 46 1.40 7.91 9.87
CA ASN A 46 1.47 9.17 9.12
C ASN A 46 2.77 9.25 8.32
N ASN A 47 2.67 9.45 7.00
CA ASN A 47 3.81 9.63 6.10
C ASN A 47 4.50 10.97 6.39
N LEU A 48 5.36 11.02 7.40
CA LEU A 48 6.12 12.21 7.78
C LEU A 48 7.45 12.32 7.03
N VAL A 49 7.89 11.24 6.43
CA VAL A 49 9.14 11.13 5.66
C VAL A 49 8.84 11.02 4.17
N ALA A 50 9.81 11.46 3.34
CA ALA A 50 9.71 11.28 1.90
C ALA A 50 9.94 9.81 1.53
N GLY A 51 9.36 9.38 0.40
CA GLY A 51 9.59 8.04 -0.11
C GLY A 51 8.71 6.95 0.52
N VAL A 52 7.74 7.30 1.38
CA VAL A 52 6.82 6.32 1.98
C VAL A 52 5.40 6.56 1.47
N VAL A 53 4.82 5.54 0.83
CA VAL A 53 3.47 5.60 0.23
C VAL A 53 2.69 4.34 0.55
N THR A 54 1.40 4.50 0.79
CA THR A 54 0.48 3.37 1.03
C THR A 54 -0.15 2.90 -0.27
N GLY A 55 0.03 1.64 -0.57
CA GLY A 55 -0.64 0.92 -1.64
C GLY A 55 -1.74 0.00 -1.13
N LEU A 56 -2.48 -0.59 -2.07
CA LEU A 56 -3.52 -1.57 -1.81
C LEU A 56 -3.22 -2.86 -2.55
N ALA A 57 -3.19 -3.96 -1.83
CA ALA A 57 -2.98 -5.30 -2.36
C ALA A 57 -4.22 -6.17 -2.17
N TRP A 58 -4.30 -7.21 -2.99
CA TRP A 58 -5.28 -8.28 -2.85
C TRP A 58 -4.55 -9.62 -2.77
N THR A 59 -4.98 -10.45 -1.85
CA THR A 59 -4.46 -11.79 -1.61
C THR A 59 -5.61 -12.80 -1.55
N SER A 60 -5.31 -14.08 -1.56
CA SER A 60 -6.30 -15.16 -1.42
C SER A 60 -7.12 -15.11 -0.11
N VAL A 61 -6.64 -14.36 0.87
CA VAL A 61 -7.31 -14.19 2.18
C VAL A 61 -7.99 -12.82 2.33
N GLY A 62 -7.94 -11.99 1.29
CA GLY A 62 -8.61 -10.67 1.26
C GLY A 62 -7.69 -9.54 0.86
N GLY A 63 -8.16 -8.32 1.02
CA GLY A 63 -7.36 -7.12 0.74
C GLY A 63 -6.51 -6.71 1.94
N GLU A 64 -5.37 -6.12 1.64
CA GLU A 64 -4.38 -5.61 2.60
C GLU A 64 -3.87 -4.24 2.16
N ILE A 65 -3.45 -3.40 3.11
CA ILE A 65 -2.62 -2.25 2.80
C ILE A 65 -1.16 -2.71 2.75
N LEU A 66 -0.39 -2.09 1.90
CA LEU A 66 1.06 -2.30 1.89
C LEU A 66 1.77 -0.95 1.86
N PHE A 67 2.91 -0.88 2.53
CA PHE A 67 3.77 0.29 2.48
C PHE A 67 4.85 0.06 1.42
N ILE A 68 5.11 1.10 0.64
CA ILE A 68 6.26 1.14 -0.25
C ILE A 68 7.18 2.22 0.29
N GLU A 69 8.38 1.82 0.62
CA GLU A 69 9.42 2.66 1.18
C GLU A 69 10.56 2.78 0.16
N SER A 70 10.94 3.99 -0.18
CA SER A 70 12.08 4.24 -1.06
C SER A 70 13.14 5.07 -0.35
N SER A 71 14.38 4.71 -0.53
CA SER A 71 15.54 5.46 -0.04
C SER A 71 16.55 5.69 -1.16
N ILE A 72 17.40 6.70 -0.97
CA ILE A 72 18.45 7.08 -1.90
C ILE A 72 19.76 7.28 -1.15
N SER A 73 20.84 6.83 -1.74
CA SER A 73 22.21 7.03 -1.25
C SER A 73 23.13 7.37 -2.41
N GLU A 74 24.26 8.01 -2.15
CA GLU A 74 25.30 8.16 -3.15
C GLU A 74 25.77 6.80 -3.64
N GLY A 75 26.03 6.69 -4.96
CA GLY A 75 26.39 5.40 -5.54
C GLY A 75 26.62 5.44 -7.04
N LYS A 76 26.32 4.36 -7.71
CA LYS A 76 26.61 4.13 -9.14
C LYS A 76 25.36 3.93 -10.01
N GLY A 77 24.22 4.48 -9.61
CA GLY A 77 22.98 4.40 -10.39
C GLY A 77 22.26 3.05 -10.30
N THR A 78 22.53 2.25 -9.26
CA THR A 78 21.89 0.93 -9.11
C THR A 78 20.53 1.05 -8.44
N MET A 79 19.59 0.17 -8.82
CA MET A 79 18.31 0.01 -8.14
C MET A 79 18.26 -1.37 -7.48
N SER A 80 18.03 -1.38 -6.18
CA SER A 80 17.81 -2.60 -5.38
C SER A 80 16.37 -2.66 -4.89
N ILE A 81 15.81 -3.87 -4.87
CA ILE A 81 14.41 -4.09 -4.51
C ILE A 81 14.35 -5.24 -3.51
N THR A 82 13.71 -5.00 -2.35
CA THR A 82 13.57 -6.00 -1.29
C THR A 82 12.11 -6.10 -0.81
N GLY A 83 11.76 -7.19 -0.10
CA GLY A 83 10.40 -7.42 0.40
C GLY A 83 9.71 -8.63 -0.21
N ASN A 84 10.47 -9.58 -0.77
CA ASN A 84 9.96 -10.80 -1.40
C ASN A 84 9.00 -10.51 -2.57
N LEU A 85 9.46 -9.63 -3.48
CA LEU A 85 8.68 -9.19 -4.63
C LEU A 85 8.91 -10.10 -5.83
N GLY A 86 7.81 -10.49 -6.48
CA GLY A 86 7.83 -11.26 -7.71
C GLY A 86 8.32 -10.45 -8.92
N LYS A 87 8.39 -11.13 -10.06
CA LYS A 87 8.96 -10.58 -11.31
C LYS A 87 8.16 -9.36 -11.81
N ILE A 88 6.84 -9.47 -11.83
CA ILE A 88 5.95 -8.40 -12.37
C ILE A 88 6.09 -7.12 -11.54
N MET A 89 6.15 -7.23 -10.23
CA MET A 89 6.30 -6.07 -9.37
C MET A 89 7.67 -5.40 -9.50
N LYS A 90 8.73 -6.19 -9.75
CA LYS A 90 10.07 -5.67 -10.08
C LYS A 90 10.12 -4.95 -11.43
N GLU A 91 9.42 -5.48 -12.43
CA GLU A 91 9.24 -4.81 -13.73
C GLU A 91 8.52 -3.47 -13.56
N SER A 92 7.44 -3.43 -12.76
CA SER A 92 6.73 -2.19 -12.43
C SER A 92 7.64 -1.13 -11.79
N ALA A 93 8.57 -1.54 -10.92
CA ALA A 93 9.54 -0.63 -10.32
C ALA A 93 10.53 -0.08 -11.37
N THR A 94 10.96 -0.92 -12.31
CA THR A 94 11.82 -0.49 -13.42
C THR A 94 11.09 0.51 -14.32
N ILE A 95 9.85 0.21 -14.71
CA ILE A 95 9.00 1.12 -15.50
C ILE A 95 8.83 2.46 -14.79
N ALA A 96 8.58 2.44 -13.47
CA ALA A 96 8.42 3.65 -12.67
C ALA A 96 9.68 4.53 -12.69
N LEU A 97 10.86 3.94 -12.52
CA LEU A 97 12.12 4.69 -12.54
C LEU A 97 12.43 5.25 -13.94
N GLU A 98 12.25 4.45 -14.99
CA GLU A 98 12.49 4.92 -16.37
C GLU A 98 11.52 6.04 -16.78
N PHE A 99 10.25 5.97 -16.36
CA PHE A 99 9.30 7.05 -16.55
C PHE A 99 9.76 8.34 -15.83
N ILE A 100 10.25 8.22 -14.60
CA ILE A 100 10.78 9.36 -13.84
C ILE A 100 11.95 10.01 -14.55
N LYS A 101 12.94 9.23 -15.00
CA LYS A 101 14.11 9.73 -15.73
C LYS A 101 13.71 10.51 -16.98
N SER A 102 12.75 9.98 -17.75
CA SER A 102 12.27 10.59 -18.99
C SER A 102 11.36 11.80 -18.76
N ASN A 103 10.75 11.96 -17.58
CA ASN A 103 9.73 12.96 -17.31
C ASN A 103 9.98 13.78 -16.03
N SER A 104 11.24 13.93 -15.61
CA SER A 104 11.63 14.60 -14.36
C SER A 104 10.98 15.96 -14.17
N SER A 105 10.97 16.79 -15.22
CA SER A 105 10.37 18.14 -15.19
C SER A 105 8.87 18.13 -14.94
N LEU A 106 8.13 17.22 -15.58
CA LEU A 106 6.70 17.04 -15.40
C LEU A 106 6.34 16.66 -13.97
N LEU A 107 7.23 15.90 -13.32
CA LEU A 107 7.06 15.40 -11.96
C LEU A 107 7.59 16.37 -10.90
N GLY A 108 8.10 17.53 -11.30
CA GLY A 108 8.66 18.53 -10.39
C GLY A 108 9.99 18.12 -9.75
N ILE A 109 10.71 17.20 -10.39
CA ILE A 109 12.05 16.78 -9.99
C ILE A 109 13.06 17.71 -10.65
N ASN A 110 14.12 18.08 -9.92
CA ASN A 110 15.17 18.95 -10.45
C ASN A 110 15.81 18.31 -11.70
N LYS A 111 15.87 19.06 -12.81
CA LYS A 111 16.49 18.61 -14.06
C LYS A 111 17.99 18.26 -13.92
N LYS A 112 18.65 18.79 -12.89
CA LYS A 112 20.08 18.56 -12.64
C LYS A 112 20.37 17.26 -11.88
N VAL A 113 19.34 16.49 -11.51
CA VAL A 113 19.55 15.20 -10.84
C VAL A 113 20.25 14.25 -11.79
N ASP A 114 21.47 13.86 -11.41
CA ASP A 114 22.24 12.84 -12.11
C ASP A 114 21.96 11.48 -11.47
N TYR A 115 21.01 10.74 -12.04
CA TYR A 115 20.59 9.43 -11.54
C TYR A 115 21.73 8.40 -11.48
N SER A 116 22.81 8.59 -12.25
CA SER A 116 23.96 7.70 -12.24
C SER A 116 24.80 7.80 -10.94
N LYS A 117 24.63 8.87 -10.19
CA LYS A 117 25.34 9.11 -8.92
C LYS A 117 24.59 8.61 -7.67
N TYR A 118 23.41 8.04 -7.85
CA TYR A 118 22.58 7.63 -6.74
C TYR A 118 22.12 6.18 -6.86
N ASN A 119 22.30 5.41 -5.78
CA ASN A 119 21.65 4.13 -5.64
C ASN A 119 20.26 4.34 -5.05
N ILE A 120 19.27 3.65 -5.62
CA ILE A 120 17.88 3.68 -5.18
C ILE A 120 17.55 2.35 -4.56
N HIS A 121 16.94 2.36 -3.39
CA HIS A 121 16.43 1.15 -2.76
C HIS A 121 14.92 1.27 -2.55
N ILE A 122 14.19 0.28 -3.04
CA ILE A 122 12.74 0.14 -2.83
C ILE A 122 12.53 -1.06 -1.91
N HIS A 123 11.84 -0.84 -0.81
CA HIS A 123 11.49 -1.89 0.15
C HIS A 123 9.98 -1.96 0.33
N VAL A 124 9.45 -3.18 0.37
CA VAL A 124 8.06 -3.44 0.75
C VAL A 124 8.09 -4.35 1.98
N PRO A 125 7.77 -3.83 3.18
CA PRO A 125 7.78 -4.58 4.43
C PRO A 125 6.98 -5.88 4.38
N GLU A 126 7.15 -6.72 5.41
CA GLU A 126 6.56 -8.06 5.52
C GLU A 126 7.10 -9.05 4.46
N GLY A 127 8.41 -9.16 4.36
CA GLY A 127 9.10 -10.04 3.40
C GLY A 127 8.77 -11.53 3.52
N ALA A 128 8.14 -11.98 4.61
CA ALA A 128 7.66 -13.35 4.75
C ALA A 128 6.49 -13.68 3.81
N THR A 129 5.73 -12.67 3.38
CA THR A 129 4.60 -12.83 2.46
C THR A 129 5.04 -12.47 1.03
N PRO A 130 4.99 -13.39 0.07
CA PRO A 130 5.27 -13.08 -1.32
C PRO A 130 4.27 -12.05 -1.87
N LYS A 131 4.79 -11.08 -2.60
CA LYS A 131 4.00 -10.03 -3.23
C LYS A 131 4.34 -9.94 -4.71
N ASP A 132 3.33 -9.96 -5.57
CA ASP A 132 3.53 -9.79 -7.01
C ASP A 132 2.33 -9.09 -7.65
N GLY A 133 2.54 -8.62 -8.88
CA GLY A 133 1.53 -7.99 -9.71
C GLY A 133 1.83 -6.52 -10.05
N PRO A 134 1.18 -6.00 -11.10
CA PRO A 134 1.46 -4.66 -11.63
C PRO A 134 0.76 -3.55 -10.84
N SER A 135 -0.17 -3.88 -9.95
CA SER A 135 -1.10 -2.92 -9.31
C SER A 135 -0.45 -1.94 -8.32
N ALA A 136 0.82 -2.15 -7.99
CA ALA A 136 1.61 -1.24 -7.17
C ALA A 136 2.38 -0.18 -7.99
N GLY A 137 2.29 -0.18 -9.32
CA GLY A 137 3.08 0.68 -10.20
C GLY A 137 2.96 2.16 -9.85
N ILE A 138 1.73 2.68 -9.72
CA ILE A 138 1.51 4.09 -9.36
C ILE A 138 2.01 4.40 -7.95
N THR A 139 1.97 3.45 -7.02
CA THR A 139 2.44 3.60 -5.64
C THR A 139 3.97 3.69 -5.60
N ILE A 140 4.65 2.82 -6.32
CA ILE A 140 6.11 2.82 -6.45
C ILE A 140 6.59 4.15 -7.06
N LEU A 141 5.98 4.57 -8.17
CA LEU A 141 6.34 5.83 -8.82
C LEU A 141 6.12 7.02 -7.87
N THR A 142 5.00 7.07 -7.18
CA THR A 142 4.72 8.14 -6.21
C THR A 142 5.72 8.17 -5.06
N SER A 143 6.15 6.98 -4.58
CA SER A 143 7.20 6.86 -3.56
C SER A 143 8.52 7.46 -4.05
N LEU A 144 8.94 7.11 -5.26
CA LEU A 144 10.17 7.66 -5.86
C LEU A 144 10.08 9.17 -6.12
N VAL A 145 8.94 9.68 -6.62
CA VAL A 145 8.76 11.13 -6.82
C VAL A 145 8.76 11.88 -5.50
N SER A 146 8.10 11.34 -4.47
CA SER A 146 8.17 11.89 -3.11
C SER A 146 9.61 11.96 -2.60
N LEU A 147 10.38 10.88 -2.81
CA LEU A 147 11.80 10.80 -2.44
C LEU A 147 12.63 11.87 -3.15
N PHE A 148 12.57 11.97 -4.48
CA PHE A 148 13.36 12.92 -5.25
C PHE A 148 12.95 14.38 -5.02
N THR A 149 11.66 14.65 -4.80
CA THR A 149 11.17 16.02 -4.55
C THR A 149 11.18 16.40 -3.08
N GLN A 150 11.40 15.46 -2.18
CA GLN A 150 11.28 15.61 -0.72
C GLN A 150 9.90 16.15 -0.28
N LYS A 151 8.88 15.96 -1.11
CA LYS A 151 7.50 16.35 -0.80
C LYS A 151 6.78 15.26 -0.03
N ARG A 152 5.95 15.68 0.93
CA ARG A 152 5.12 14.75 1.71
C ARG A 152 3.99 14.20 0.88
N VAL A 153 3.73 12.92 1.06
CA VAL A 153 2.46 12.30 0.62
C VAL A 153 1.34 12.74 1.57
N LYS A 154 0.16 12.98 1.03
CA LYS A 154 -1.04 13.32 1.82
C LYS A 154 -1.32 12.23 2.85
N LYS A 155 -1.89 12.64 3.99
CA LYS A 155 -2.32 11.71 5.04
C LYS A 155 -3.58 10.96 4.61
N ASN A 156 -3.74 9.73 5.12
CA ASN A 156 -4.94 8.91 4.93
C ASN A 156 -5.29 8.66 3.46
N ILE A 157 -4.28 8.62 2.58
CA ILE A 157 -4.42 8.30 1.17
C ILE A 157 -3.77 6.95 0.88
N ALA A 158 -4.41 6.18 0.03
CA ALA A 158 -3.83 4.97 -0.56
C ALA A 158 -4.10 4.94 -2.06
N MET A 159 -3.36 4.10 -2.77
CA MET A 159 -3.52 4.04 -4.22
C MET A 159 -3.30 2.63 -4.77
N THR A 160 -3.87 2.40 -5.94
CA THR A 160 -3.66 1.16 -6.71
C THR A 160 -3.86 1.44 -8.18
N GLY A 161 -2.96 0.92 -9.01
CA GLY A 161 -3.00 1.09 -10.46
C GLY A 161 -1.72 0.60 -11.10
N GLU A 162 -1.85 0.07 -12.31
CA GLU A 162 -0.73 -0.26 -13.15
C GLU A 162 -0.27 0.97 -13.92
N ILE A 163 1.02 1.08 -14.20
CA ILE A 163 1.60 2.19 -14.96
C ILE A 163 2.23 1.70 -16.27
N THR A 164 2.15 2.51 -17.29
CA THR A 164 2.87 2.30 -18.55
C THR A 164 4.09 3.23 -18.65
N LEU A 165 5.03 2.92 -19.54
CA LEU A 165 6.19 3.79 -19.84
C LEU A 165 5.79 5.19 -20.34
N ARG A 166 4.54 5.37 -20.78
CA ARG A 166 4.00 6.69 -21.19
C ARG A 166 3.26 7.41 -20.06
N GLY A 167 3.28 6.85 -18.85
CA GLY A 167 2.63 7.42 -17.68
C GLY A 167 1.11 7.27 -17.65
N LYS A 168 0.53 6.39 -18.48
CA LYS A 168 -0.88 6.03 -18.37
C LYS A 168 -1.13 5.17 -17.14
N VAL A 169 -2.29 5.38 -16.50
CA VAL A 169 -2.74 4.56 -15.36
C VAL A 169 -3.78 3.55 -15.84
N LEU A 170 -3.44 2.27 -15.77
CA LEU A 170 -4.31 1.18 -16.20
C LEU A 170 -5.13 0.61 -15.03
N PRO A 171 -6.31 0.04 -15.31
CA PRO A 171 -7.17 -0.58 -14.31
C PRO A 171 -6.54 -1.85 -13.74
N VAL A 172 -6.93 -2.19 -12.52
CA VAL A 172 -6.42 -3.36 -11.79
C VAL A 172 -7.56 -4.15 -11.14
N GLY A 173 -7.29 -5.40 -10.81
CA GLY A 173 -8.27 -6.28 -10.17
C GLY A 173 -8.31 -6.15 -8.64
N GLY A 174 -9.27 -6.90 -8.02
CA GLY A 174 -9.40 -6.99 -6.56
C GLY A 174 -9.88 -5.69 -5.89
N ILE A 175 -10.62 -4.85 -6.62
CA ILE A 175 -11.02 -3.51 -6.14
C ILE A 175 -11.85 -3.59 -4.87
N LYS A 176 -12.81 -4.48 -4.79
CA LYS A 176 -13.68 -4.64 -3.61
C LYS A 176 -12.86 -4.96 -2.36
N GLU A 177 -11.96 -5.92 -2.45
CA GLU A 177 -11.09 -6.34 -1.35
C GLU A 177 -10.14 -5.23 -0.93
N LYS A 178 -9.55 -4.51 -1.89
CA LYS A 178 -8.68 -3.35 -1.68
C LYS A 178 -9.40 -2.23 -0.94
N ILE A 179 -10.65 -1.91 -1.33
CA ILE A 179 -11.47 -0.89 -0.66
C ILE A 179 -11.79 -1.29 0.78
N LEU A 180 -12.14 -2.56 1.01
CA LEU A 180 -12.39 -3.06 2.36
C LEU A 180 -11.13 -2.98 3.24
N ALA A 181 -9.95 -3.25 2.68
CA ALA A 181 -8.69 -3.08 3.37
C ALA A 181 -8.41 -1.60 3.72
N ALA A 182 -8.56 -0.71 2.75
CA ALA A 182 -8.40 0.73 2.96
C ALA A 182 -9.31 1.25 4.08
N LYS A 183 -10.58 0.82 4.07
CA LYS A 183 -11.55 1.19 5.11
C LYS A 183 -11.14 0.69 6.50
N ARG A 184 -10.66 -0.56 6.60
CA ARG A 184 -10.15 -1.13 7.87
C ARG A 184 -8.94 -0.38 8.39
N ALA A 185 -8.08 0.10 7.50
CA ALA A 185 -6.89 0.88 7.82
C ALA A 185 -7.14 2.37 8.06
N ASN A 186 -8.41 2.79 8.04
CA ASN A 186 -8.81 4.19 8.26
C ASN A 186 -8.35 5.16 7.15
N ILE A 187 -8.05 4.65 5.96
CA ILE A 187 -7.81 5.46 4.77
C ILE A 187 -9.07 6.25 4.43
N LYS A 188 -8.91 7.46 3.91
CA LYS A 188 -10.01 8.36 3.55
C LYS A 188 -10.08 8.65 2.06
N GLU A 189 -8.95 8.66 1.37
CA GLU A 189 -8.87 8.93 -0.06
C GLU A 189 -8.19 7.75 -0.77
N ILE A 190 -8.74 7.34 -1.90
CA ILE A 190 -8.20 6.25 -2.72
C ILE A 190 -8.00 6.76 -4.14
N ILE A 191 -6.76 6.70 -4.64
CA ILE A 191 -6.41 7.00 -6.03
C ILE A 191 -6.43 5.69 -6.81
N LEU A 192 -7.13 5.67 -7.93
CA LEU A 192 -7.23 4.51 -8.82
C LEU A 192 -7.56 4.93 -10.25
N SER A 193 -7.35 4.03 -11.22
CA SER A 193 -7.67 4.30 -12.62
C SER A 193 -9.15 4.66 -12.82
N SER A 194 -9.44 5.60 -13.70
CA SER A 194 -10.81 5.96 -14.11
C SER A 194 -11.60 4.75 -14.63
N TYR A 195 -10.92 3.81 -15.27
CA TYR A 195 -11.52 2.56 -15.77
C TYR A 195 -11.98 1.61 -14.65
N ASN A 196 -11.51 1.78 -13.41
CA ASN A 196 -12.03 1.03 -12.27
C ASN A 196 -13.30 1.64 -11.65
N LYS A 197 -13.83 2.73 -12.17
CA LYS A 197 -15.11 3.29 -11.69
C LYS A 197 -16.24 2.26 -11.74
N LYS A 198 -16.33 1.48 -12.80
CA LYS A 198 -17.29 0.39 -12.95
C LYS A 198 -17.25 -0.64 -11.82
N ASP A 199 -16.04 -0.91 -11.28
CA ASP A 199 -15.88 -1.85 -10.18
C ASP A 199 -16.34 -1.25 -8.84
N ILE A 200 -16.27 0.08 -8.70
CA ILE A 200 -16.78 0.81 -7.53
C ILE A 200 -18.31 0.85 -7.56
N ASP A 201 -18.91 1.09 -8.73
CA ASP A 201 -20.35 1.29 -8.89
C ASP A 201 -21.17 0.03 -8.50
N VAL A 202 -20.56 -1.16 -8.56
CA VAL A 202 -21.22 -2.42 -8.14
C VAL A 202 -21.03 -2.75 -6.64
N ILE A 203 -20.25 -1.96 -5.91
CA ILE A 203 -20.01 -2.19 -4.48
C ILE A 203 -21.14 -1.55 -3.65
N ASN A 204 -21.67 -2.30 -2.70
CA ASN A 204 -22.70 -1.78 -1.81
C ASN A 204 -22.24 -0.51 -1.08
N ILE A 205 -23.07 0.55 -1.16
CA ILE A 205 -22.79 1.90 -0.65
C ILE A 205 -22.33 1.92 0.83
N LYS A 206 -22.80 0.99 1.65
CA LYS A 206 -22.37 0.86 3.07
C LYS A 206 -20.88 0.66 3.23
N TYR A 207 -20.21 0.06 2.25
CA TYR A 207 -18.77 -0.15 2.27
C TYR A 207 -18.00 1.07 1.75
N LEU A 208 -18.63 1.90 0.92
CA LEU A 208 -18.05 3.11 0.33
C LEU A 208 -18.13 4.33 1.26
N LYS A 209 -19.09 4.33 2.20
CA LYS A 209 -19.33 5.46 3.11
C LYS A 209 -18.06 5.87 3.84
N GLY A 210 -17.70 7.16 3.74
CA GLY A 210 -16.52 7.77 4.36
C GLY A 210 -15.22 7.63 3.56
N LEU A 211 -15.30 7.11 2.32
CA LEU A 211 -14.19 7.05 1.37
C LEU A 211 -14.45 8.03 0.23
N LYS A 212 -13.39 8.70 -0.21
CA LYS A 212 -13.36 9.54 -1.40
C LYS A 212 -12.51 8.84 -2.45
N PHE A 213 -13.05 8.66 -3.65
CA PHE A 213 -12.36 8.08 -4.79
C PHE A 213 -11.85 9.19 -5.71
N ILE A 214 -10.59 9.09 -6.09
CA ILE A 214 -9.91 10.00 -7.00
C ILE A 214 -9.55 9.17 -8.24
N TYR A 215 -10.30 9.38 -9.28
CA TYR A 215 -10.11 8.69 -10.55
C TYR A 215 -9.08 9.44 -11.38
N VAL A 216 -8.12 8.70 -11.93
CA VAL A 216 -6.99 9.25 -12.69
C VAL A 216 -6.69 8.43 -13.93
N ASP A 217 -6.18 9.09 -14.96
CA ASP A 217 -5.76 8.47 -16.22
C ASP A 217 -4.25 8.58 -16.45
N SER A 218 -3.58 9.49 -15.74
CA SER A 218 -2.16 9.76 -15.90
C SER A 218 -1.40 9.87 -14.58
N MET A 219 -0.09 9.63 -14.64
CA MET A 219 0.79 9.81 -13.49
C MET A 219 0.92 11.26 -13.01
N ALA A 220 0.76 12.23 -13.90
CA ALA A 220 0.71 13.64 -13.52
C ALA A 220 -0.48 13.90 -12.56
N GLU A 221 -1.64 13.37 -12.87
CA GLU A 221 -2.82 13.46 -12.00
C GLU A 221 -2.61 12.72 -10.67
N VAL A 222 -1.98 11.53 -10.68
CA VAL A 222 -1.63 10.81 -9.45
C VAL A 222 -0.77 11.69 -8.55
N ILE A 223 0.32 12.24 -9.07
CA ILE A 223 1.27 13.05 -8.31
C ILE A 223 0.62 14.32 -7.76
N ASN A 224 -0.18 15.01 -8.57
CA ASN A 224 -0.91 16.22 -8.13
C ASN A 224 -1.91 15.95 -7.02
N ASN A 225 -2.53 14.76 -7.03
CA ASN A 225 -3.49 14.36 -5.99
C ASN A 225 -2.81 13.74 -4.76
N ALA A 226 -1.68 13.06 -4.91
CA ALA A 226 -1.01 12.33 -3.83
C ALA A 226 -0.06 13.20 -3.01
N LEU A 227 0.71 14.10 -3.66
CA LEU A 227 1.72 14.89 -2.97
C LEU A 227 1.16 16.23 -2.47
N THR A 228 1.75 16.70 -1.38
CA THR A 228 1.52 18.06 -0.87
C THR A 228 2.61 19.00 -1.38
N ASN A 229 2.36 20.33 -1.30
CA ASN A 229 3.40 21.33 -1.57
C ASN A 229 4.40 21.49 -0.42
N ARG A 230 4.23 20.75 0.68
CA ARG A 230 5.11 20.81 1.86
C ARG A 230 6.23 19.79 1.74
N LYS A 231 7.45 20.26 1.96
CA LYS A 231 8.60 19.36 2.11
C LYS A 231 8.55 18.62 3.45
N VAL A 232 9.24 17.50 3.51
CA VAL A 232 9.46 16.78 4.78
C VAL A 232 10.39 17.58 5.70
N ILE A 233 10.29 17.32 7.00
CA ILE A 233 11.23 17.87 8.00
C ILE A 233 12.59 17.23 7.73
N ASN A 234 13.66 18.02 7.76
CA ASN A 234 15.03 17.58 7.44
C ASN A 234 15.19 17.07 6.00
N SER A 235 14.47 17.70 5.03
CA SER A 235 14.66 17.38 3.62
C SER A 235 16.11 17.56 3.20
N LYS A 236 16.74 16.51 2.67
CA LYS A 236 18.00 16.61 1.95
C LYS A 236 17.66 17.00 0.52
N LEU A 237 18.26 18.09 0.02
CA LEU A 237 18.16 18.44 -1.39
C LEU A 237 19.03 17.45 -2.18
N ILE A 238 18.42 16.81 -3.16
CA ILE A 238 19.06 15.92 -4.13
C ILE A 238 19.26 16.69 -5.42
#